data_249870c3706b2f862e2371be486cda67
#
_entry.id   249870c3706b2f862e2371be486cda67
#
_cell.length_a   1.000
_cell.length_b   1.000
_cell.length_c   1.000
_cell.angle_alpha   90.00
_cell.angle_beta   90.00
_cell.angle_gamma   90.00
#
_symmetry.space_group_name_H-M   'P 1'
#
loop_
_entity.id
_entity.type
_entity.pdbx_description
1 polymer ?
#
loop_
_entity_poly.entity_id
_entity_poly.type
_entity_poly.pdbx_seq_one_letter_code
_entity_poly.pdbx_strand_id
1 'polypeptide(L)'
;LGMEHQSSVTYGNGYANGYRGRDLSGSGWGMEFDFIIVHEVAHEWFANSLTNEDVADMWIHESFTNYAESLFLEYHFGWQAAQEYVRGLRFAVSHDRPVIPDYGVNERGSGDMYYRGSNFLHTLRAVVNDDTLWRAVLLGLNQEFFQQTVGTEAIVDYMSELVGFDVAPLAKQYLMDTRLPVLEYGFRDGQLRYRYSQVGVDFTMPMDVKVGISGPSEHELLVSLETRLEPTTRWQELDIAELIPLKEFARFGLLVNDESDFLADIHWKLKIETNFYVGSLEMNPGERGVE
;
A
#
# COMPACT_ATOMS: atom_id res chain seq x y z
N LEU A 1 -4.45 10.10 -23.64
CA LEU A 1 -3.74 11.38 -23.81
C LEU A 1 -2.28 11.20 -24.17
N GLY A 2 -1.71 10.08 -23.86
CA GLY A 2 -0.38 9.65 -24.22
C GLY A 2 -0.38 8.26 -24.81
N MET A 3 0.74 7.87 -25.38
CA MET A 3 1.04 6.52 -25.84
C MET A 3 2.55 6.37 -25.93
N GLU A 4 3.05 5.35 -25.30
CA GLU A 4 4.47 5.10 -25.05
C GLU A 4 5.23 4.53 -26.26
N HIS A 5 4.87 4.87 -27.48
CA HIS A 5 5.60 4.37 -28.65
C HIS A 5 7.11 4.57 -28.47
N GLN A 6 7.87 3.50 -28.59
CA GLN A 6 9.33 3.50 -28.38
C GLN A 6 10.01 4.65 -29.14
N SER A 7 10.72 5.49 -28.42
CA SER A 7 11.46 6.65 -28.95
C SER A 7 10.62 7.69 -29.69
N SER A 8 9.27 7.59 -29.66
CA SER A 8 8.36 8.51 -30.36
C SER A 8 7.02 8.62 -29.62
N VAL A 9 7.05 9.07 -28.38
CA VAL A 9 5.90 9.23 -27.51
C VAL A 9 4.81 10.10 -28.16
N THR A 10 3.58 9.60 -28.21
CA THR A 10 2.41 10.43 -28.54
C THR A 10 2.00 11.23 -27.31
N TYR A 11 1.80 12.53 -27.49
CA TYR A 11 1.49 13.43 -26.39
C TYR A 11 0.30 14.35 -26.72
N GLY A 12 -0.68 14.41 -25.85
CA GLY A 12 -1.93 15.16 -26.08
C GLY A 12 -2.43 15.96 -24.88
N ASN A 13 -1.56 16.25 -23.88
CA ASN A 13 -1.96 17.00 -22.67
C ASN A 13 -1.87 18.53 -22.80
N GLY A 14 -1.38 19.04 -23.95
CA GLY A 14 -1.30 20.48 -24.23
C GLY A 14 -0.32 21.23 -23.35
N TYR A 15 0.66 20.56 -22.79
CA TYR A 15 1.63 21.08 -21.81
C TYR A 15 0.97 21.65 -20.55
N ALA A 16 -0.18 21.10 -20.17
CA ALA A 16 -0.87 21.45 -18.94
C ALA A 16 -0.46 20.51 -17.79
N ASN A 17 -0.29 21.06 -16.60
CA ASN A 17 -0.16 20.24 -15.43
C ASN A 17 -1.46 19.45 -15.13
N GLY A 18 -1.33 18.30 -14.49
CA GLY A 18 -2.42 17.37 -14.26
C GLY A 18 -3.00 16.75 -15.54
N TYR A 19 -4.16 16.17 -15.44
CA TYR A 19 -4.90 15.62 -16.58
C TYR A 19 -5.73 16.70 -17.24
N ARG A 20 -5.17 17.38 -18.23
CA ARG A 20 -5.80 18.56 -18.89
C ARG A 20 -6.23 19.60 -17.84
N GLY A 21 -5.36 19.93 -16.91
CA GLY A 21 -5.66 20.90 -15.86
C GLY A 21 -6.51 20.36 -14.69
N ARG A 22 -6.63 19.04 -14.54
CA ARG A 22 -7.32 18.41 -13.41
C ARG A 22 -6.38 17.54 -12.59
N ASP A 23 -6.48 17.63 -11.30
CA ASP A 23 -5.80 16.74 -10.37
C ASP A 23 -6.58 15.42 -10.26
N LEU A 24 -5.99 14.30 -10.69
CA LEU A 24 -6.60 12.98 -10.57
C LEU A 24 -6.50 12.41 -9.15
N SER A 25 -5.54 12.87 -8.37
CA SER A 25 -5.36 12.43 -6.98
C SER A 25 -6.25 13.18 -5.98
N GLY A 26 -6.71 14.37 -6.34
CA GLY A 26 -7.45 15.27 -5.44
C GLY A 26 -6.61 15.78 -4.26
N SER A 27 -5.29 15.53 -4.25
CA SER A 27 -4.37 15.96 -3.20
C SER A 27 -3.81 17.37 -3.38
N GLY A 28 -3.94 17.93 -4.58
CA GLY A 28 -3.25 19.13 -5.04
C GLY A 28 -1.96 18.83 -5.79
N TRP A 29 -1.24 17.80 -5.40
CA TRP A 29 0.07 17.45 -5.96
C TRP A 29 0.01 17.05 -7.44
N GLY A 30 -1.12 16.50 -7.91
CA GLY A 30 -1.31 16.20 -9.32
C GLY A 30 -1.30 17.43 -10.23
N MET A 31 -1.37 18.65 -9.69
CA MET A 31 -1.27 19.90 -10.45
C MET A 31 0.15 20.48 -10.49
N GLU A 32 1.11 19.88 -9.81
CA GLU A 32 2.49 20.38 -9.77
C GLU A 32 3.33 19.91 -10.96
N PHE A 33 2.84 18.95 -11.75
CA PHE A 33 3.56 18.41 -12.89
C PHE A 33 2.61 17.96 -14.03
N ASP A 34 3.16 17.87 -15.23
CA ASP A 34 2.49 17.21 -16.36
C ASP A 34 2.69 15.69 -16.22
N PHE A 35 1.69 15.01 -15.63
CA PHE A 35 1.82 13.60 -15.32
C PHE A 35 1.94 12.73 -16.57
N ILE A 36 1.36 13.14 -17.71
CA ILE A 36 1.49 12.41 -18.98
C ILE A 36 2.96 12.36 -19.42
N ILE A 37 3.70 13.45 -19.29
CA ILE A 37 5.14 13.43 -19.63
C ILE A 37 5.87 12.43 -18.74
N VAL A 38 5.65 12.47 -17.43
CA VAL A 38 6.32 11.55 -16.49
C VAL A 38 5.90 10.11 -16.76
N HIS A 39 4.62 9.85 -16.94
CA HIS A 39 4.03 8.55 -17.23
C HIS A 39 4.64 7.96 -18.52
N GLU A 40 4.49 8.65 -19.64
CA GLU A 40 4.95 8.13 -20.93
C GLU A 40 6.48 7.99 -21.02
N VAL A 41 7.24 8.84 -20.35
CA VAL A 41 8.69 8.69 -20.27
C VAL A 41 9.09 7.47 -19.43
N ALA A 42 8.39 7.19 -18.34
CA ALA A 42 8.68 6.01 -17.50
C ALA A 42 8.43 4.69 -18.23
N HIS A 43 7.58 4.67 -19.23
CA HIS A 43 7.39 3.53 -20.11
C HIS A 43 8.65 3.13 -20.91
N GLU A 44 9.64 3.99 -21.05
CA GLU A 44 10.92 3.58 -21.65
C GLU A 44 11.60 2.45 -20.85
N TRP A 45 11.34 2.37 -19.55
CA TRP A 45 11.82 1.29 -18.67
C TRP A 45 10.80 0.16 -18.52
N PHE A 46 9.51 0.48 -18.33
CA PHE A 46 8.41 -0.47 -18.08
C PHE A 46 7.38 -0.41 -19.22
N ALA A 47 7.65 -1.05 -20.29
CA ALA A 47 6.99 -1.35 -21.53
C ALA A 47 7.98 -1.49 -22.67
N ASN A 48 8.80 -0.46 -22.96
CA ASN A 48 9.70 -0.42 -24.10
C ASN A 48 10.98 -1.25 -23.88
N SER A 49 11.48 -1.31 -22.64
CA SER A 49 12.64 -2.13 -22.28
C SER A 49 12.22 -3.48 -21.69
N LEU A 50 11.48 -3.45 -20.59
CA LEU A 50 10.89 -4.63 -19.96
C LEU A 50 9.42 -4.67 -20.37
N THR A 51 9.02 -5.65 -21.19
CA THR A 51 7.65 -5.74 -21.74
C THR A 51 6.92 -6.99 -21.27
N ASN A 52 5.59 -6.94 -21.22
CA ASN A 52 4.75 -8.04 -20.83
C ASN A 52 4.69 -9.14 -21.93
N GLU A 53 4.64 -10.41 -21.53
CA GLU A 53 4.49 -11.54 -22.41
C GLU A 53 3.05 -11.71 -22.93
N ASP A 54 2.07 -11.52 -22.06
CA ASP A 54 0.65 -11.57 -22.37
C ASP A 54 0.00 -10.22 -22.05
N VAL A 55 -1.04 -9.85 -22.77
CA VAL A 55 -1.80 -8.63 -22.49
C VAL A 55 -2.44 -8.66 -21.09
N ALA A 56 -2.63 -9.84 -20.51
CA ALA A 56 -3.06 -10.02 -19.12
C ALA A 56 -2.07 -9.40 -18.12
N ASP A 57 -0.78 -9.34 -18.47
CA ASP A 57 0.29 -8.78 -17.66
C ASP A 57 0.50 -7.26 -17.86
N MET A 58 -0.47 -6.56 -18.42
CA MET A 58 -0.38 -5.12 -18.70
C MET A 58 -0.07 -4.28 -17.45
N TRP A 59 -0.34 -4.79 -16.24
CA TRP A 59 0.04 -4.14 -15.00
C TRP A 59 1.54 -3.88 -14.89
N ILE A 60 2.37 -4.71 -15.53
CA ILE A 60 3.84 -4.52 -15.57
C ILE A 60 4.18 -3.17 -16.23
N HIS A 61 3.44 -2.80 -17.27
CA HIS A 61 3.60 -1.49 -17.89
C HIS A 61 3.00 -0.39 -17.00
N GLU A 62 1.71 -0.49 -16.72
CA GLU A 62 0.92 0.61 -16.20
C GLU A 62 1.12 0.86 -14.69
N SER A 63 1.29 -0.22 -13.90
CA SER A 63 1.47 -0.05 -12.46
C SER A 63 2.83 0.56 -12.11
N PHE A 64 3.90 0.07 -12.73
CA PHE A 64 5.25 0.61 -12.49
C PHE A 64 5.36 2.05 -13.01
N THR A 65 4.73 2.34 -14.13
CA THR A 65 4.74 3.67 -14.74
C THR A 65 3.91 4.67 -13.92
N ASN A 66 2.72 4.26 -13.47
CA ASN A 66 1.94 5.09 -12.55
C ASN A 66 2.67 5.26 -11.19
N TYR A 67 3.40 4.25 -10.73
CA TYR A 67 4.24 4.37 -9.54
C TYR A 67 5.42 5.34 -9.74
N ALA A 68 5.97 5.44 -10.95
CA ALA A 68 7.02 6.39 -11.27
C ALA A 68 6.56 7.86 -11.11
N GLU A 69 5.27 8.16 -11.29
CA GLU A 69 4.70 9.48 -11.01
C GLU A 69 4.88 9.86 -9.51
N SER A 70 4.65 8.91 -8.61
CA SER A 70 4.86 9.12 -7.17
C SER A 70 6.35 9.25 -6.81
N LEU A 71 7.23 8.49 -7.47
CA LEU A 71 8.68 8.64 -7.29
C LEU A 71 9.18 9.99 -7.80
N PHE A 72 8.61 10.50 -8.89
CA PHE A 72 8.87 11.85 -9.38
C PHE A 72 8.50 12.92 -8.35
N LEU A 73 7.30 12.80 -7.78
CA LEU A 73 6.85 13.73 -6.72
C LEU A 73 7.72 13.62 -5.46
N GLU A 74 8.11 12.42 -5.07
CA GLU A 74 9.03 12.22 -3.93
C GLU A 74 10.35 12.92 -4.14
N TYR A 75 10.92 12.80 -5.34
CA TYR A 75 12.21 13.42 -5.67
C TYR A 75 12.15 14.95 -5.68
N HIS A 76 11.08 15.52 -6.23
CA HIS A 76 10.98 16.98 -6.43
C HIS A 76 10.33 17.71 -5.24
N PHE A 77 9.40 17.07 -4.53
CA PHE A 77 8.56 17.69 -3.50
C PHE A 77 8.61 16.99 -2.15
N GLY A 78 9.32 15.86 -2.07
CA GLY A 78 9.54 15.10 -0.84
C GLY A 78 8.50 14.01 -0.59
N TRP A 79 8.81 13.18 0.40
CA TRP A 79 8.05 11.97 0.75
C TRP A 79 6.56 12.22 1.00
N GLN A 80 6.22 13.30 1.73
CA GLN A 80 4.84 13.60 2.06
C GLN A 80 3.99 13.85 0.79
N ALA A 81 4.52 14.58 -0.19
CA ALA A 81 3.83 14.85 -1.45
C ALA A 81 3.49 13.55 -2.20
N ALA A 82 4.47 12.64 -2.29
CA ALA A 82 4.26 11.33 -2.90
C ALA A 82 3.19 10.50 -2.17
N GLN A 83 3.21 10.49 -0.83
CA GLN A 83 2.22 9.81 -0.01
C GLN A 83 0.79 10.32 -0.24
N GLU A 84 0.61 11.63 -0.22
CA GLU A 84 -0.69 12.27 -0.42
C GLU A 84 -1.22 12.00 -1.83
N TYR A 85 -0.35 12.01 -2.83
CA TYR A 85 -0.69 11.67 -4.22
C TYR A 85 -1.17 10.23 -4.36
N VAL A 86 -0.37 9.23 -3.91
CA VAL A 86 -0.73 7.81 -3.98
C VAL A 86 -2.04 7.52 -3.24
N ARG A 87 -2.21 8.11 -2.06
CA ARG A 87 -3.45 7.95 -1.28
C ARG A 87 -4.66 8.53 -1.99
N GLY A 88 -4.49 9.69 -2.61
CA GLY A 88 -5.54 10.32 -3.41
C GLY A 88 -5.99 9.44 -4.57
N LEU A 89 -5.07 8.78 -5.25
CA LEU A 89 -5.39 7.87 -6.35
C LEU A 89 -6.21 6.64 -5.92
N ARG A 90 -6.19 6.24 -4.64
CA ARG A 90 -7.00 5.13 -4.11
C ARG A 90 -8.50 5.33 -4.31
N PHE A 91 -8.97 6.57 -4.31
CA PHE A 91 -10.39 6.88 -4.54
C PHE A 91 -10.86 6.59 -5.97
N ALA A 92 -9.94 6.41 -6.91
CA ALA A 92 -10.24 6.07 -8.30
C ALA A 92 -10.15 4.56 -8.59
N VAL A 93 -9.80 3.74 -7.59
CA VAL A 93 -9.78 2.27 -7.73
C VAL A 93 -11.20 1.74 -7.72
N SER A 94 -11.55 0.95 -8.74
CA SER A 94 -12.93 0.48 -9.00
C SER A 94 -13.26 -0.84 -8.31
N HIS A 95 -12.25 -1.72 -8.11
CA HIS A 95 -12.43 -3.10 -7.64
C HIS A 95 -13.44 -3.90 -8.46
N ASP A 96 -13.59 -3.59 -9.74
CA ASP A 96 -14.61 -4.17 -10.62
C ASP A 96 -14.30 -5.60 -11.05
N ARG A 97 -13.03 -5.88 -11.31
CA ARG A 97 -12.50 -7.20 -11.72
C ARG A 97 -11.00 -7.29 -11.44
N PRO A 98 -10.39 -8.49 -11.54
CA PRO A 98 -8.95 -8.63 -11.37
C PRO A 98 -8.14 -7.72 -12.29
N VAL A 99 -7.01 -7.26 -11.81
CA VAL A 99 -6.02 -6.52 -12.62
C VAL A 99 -5.40 -7.46 -13.64
N ILE A 100 -5.08 -8.69 -13.23
CA ILE A 100 -4.62 -9.76 -14.11
C ILE A 100 -5.81 -10.65 -14.44
N PRO A 101 -6.31 -10.66 -15.69
CA PRO A 101 -7.40 -11.54 -16.14
C PRO A 101 -6.84 -12.92 -16.56
N ASP A 102 -7.65 -13.71 -17.26
CA ASP A 102 -7.24 -14.99 -17.80
C ASP A 102 -6.18 -14.82 -18.91
N TYR A 103 -5.13 -15.64 -18.85
CA TYR A 103 -4.08 -15.66 -19.85
C TYR A 103 -4.50 -16.35 -21.15
N GLY A 104 -3.86 -15.96 -22.26
CA GLY A 104 -4.03 -16.59 -23.56
C GLY A 104 -5.35 -16.29 -24.31
N VAL A 105 -6.15 -15.38 -23.78
CA VAL A 105 -7.44 -15.00 -24.37
C VAL A 105 -7.48 -13.56 -24.91
N ASN A 106 -6.31 -12.90 -24.97
CA ASN A 106 -6.16 -11.49 -25.41
C ASN A 106 -7.09 -10.54 -24.65
N GLU A 107 -7.25 -10.74 -23.36
CA GLU A 107 -8.04 -9.90 -22.48
C GLU A 107 -7.14 -8.99 -21.64
N ARG A 108 -7.41 -7.69 -21.69
CA ARG A 108 -6.83 -6.70 -20.82
C ARG A 108 -7.65 -6.63 -19.52
N GLY A 109 -7.03 -6.77 -18.38
CA GLY A 109 -7.68 -6.73 -17.07
C GLY A 109 -8.36 -5.39 -16.75
N SER A 110 -8.63 -5.18 -15.46
CA SER A 110 -9.23 -3.95 -14.96
C SER A 110 -8.37 -2.72 -15.27
N GLY A 111 -9.02 -1.56 -15.43
CA GLY A 111 -8.36 -0.26 -15.39
C GLY A 111 -7.64 0.03 -14.08
N ASP A 112 -7.90 -0.75 -13.06
CA ASP A 112 -7.19 -0.73 -11.78
C ASP A 112 -5.70 -1.10 -11.89
N MET A 113 -5.24 -1.58 -13.06
CA MET A 113 -3.82 -1.77 -13.34
C MET A 113 -2.98 -0.50 -13.14
N TYR A 114 -3.58 0.69 -13.28
CA TYR A 114 -2.92 1.95 -12.96
C TYR A 114 -2.83 2.15 -11.44
N TYR A 115 -3.94 2.43 -10.78
CA TYR A 115 -3.94 2.93 -9.41
C TYR A 115 -3.85 1.83 -8.35
N ARG A 116 -4.53 0.70 -8.54
CA ARG A 116 -4.42 -0.43 -7.62
C ARG A 116 -3.06 -1.09 -7.71
N GLY A 117 -2.54 -1.26 -8.93
CA GLY A 117 -1.22 -1.82 -9.13
C GLY A 117 -0.10 -0.92 -8.58
N SER A 118 -0.15 0.40 -8.78
CA SER A 118 0.83 1.31 -8.18
C SER A 118 0.73 1.35 -6.65
N ASN A 119 -0.49 1.26 -6.09
CA ASN A 119 -0.68 1.13 -4.65
C ASN A 119 -0.17 -0.21 -4.09
N PHE A 120 -0.24 -1.30 -4.88
CA PHE A 120 0.44 -2.56 -4.53
C PHE A 120 1.96 -2.35 -4.41
N LEU A 121 2.59 -1.73 -5.39
CA LEU A 121 4.03 -1.44 -5.36
C LEU A 121 4.41 -0.54 -4.18
N HIS A 122 3.61 0.47 -3.90
CA HIS A 122 3.80 1.35 -2.76
C HIS A 122 3.66 0.62 -1.42
N THR A 123 2.67 -0.27 -1.31
CA THR A 123 2.48 -1.15 -0.14
C THR A 123 3.65 -2.10 0.03
N LEU A 124 4.12 -2.72 -1.06
CA LEU A 124 5.27 -3.62 -1.02
C LEU A 124 6.54 -2.90 -0.55
N ARG A 125 6.78 -1.66 -0.99
CA ARG A 125 7.86 -0.82 -0.45
C ARG A 125 7.74 -0.64 1.07
N ALA A 126 6.53 -0.40 1.58
CA ALA A 126 6.30 -0.27 3.02
C ALA A 126 6.52 -1.60 3.77
N VAL A 127 6.18 -2.74 3.17
CA VAL A 127 6.49 -4.07 3.72
C VAL A 127 8.00 -4.30 3.77
N VAL A 128 8.73 -3.97 2.71
CA VAL A 128 10.20 -4.07 2.63
C VAL A 128 10.86 -3.18 3.68
N ASN A 129 10.33 -1.98 3.89
CA ASN A 129 10.79 -1.01 4.90
C ASN A 129 12.30 -0.68 4.83
N ASP A 130 12.87 -0.75 3.63
CA ASP A 130 14.25 -0.38 3.30
C ASP A 130 14.28 0.26 1.90
N ASP A 131 14.40 1.58 1.86
CA ASP A 131 14.40 2.34 0.61
C ASP A 131 15.62 2.05 -0.27
N THR A 132 16.75 1.67 0.33
CA THR A 132 17.94 1.28 -0.43
C THR A 132 17.71 -0.03 -1.16
N LEU A 133 17.14 -1.00 -0.45
CA LEU A 133 16.76 -2.29 -1.03
C LEU A 133 15.66 -2.11 -2.08
N TRP A 134 14.62 -1.30 -1.78
CA TRP A 134 13.55 -1.03 -2.74
C TRP A 134 14.06 -0.40 -4.04
N ARG A 135 14.98 0.58 -3.92
CA ARG A 135 15.66 1.13 -5.09
C ARG A 135 16.43 0.07 -5.88
N ALA A 136 17.11 -0.83 -5.17
CA ALA A 136 17.83 -1.94 -5.83
C ALA A 136 16.88 -2.87 -6.57
N VAL A 137 15.69 -3.15 -6.03
CA VAL A 137 14.63 -3.93 -6.73
C VAL A 137 14.24 -3.26 -8.04
N LEU A 138 13.89 -1.97 -8.03
CA LEU A 138 13.44 -1.26 -9.23
C LEU A 138 14.54 -1.17 -10.31
N LEU A 139 15.77 -0.91 -9.91
CA LEU A 139 16.91 -0.87 -10.83
C LEU A 139 17.25 -2.27 -11.36
N GLY A 140 17.21 -3.26 -10.48
CA GLY A 140 17.53 -4.65 -10.80
C GLY A 140 16.56 -5.26 -11.79
N LEU A 141 15.25 -5.00 -11.66
CA LEU A 141 14.25 -5.40 -12.65
C LEU A 141 14.62 -4.96 -14.07
N ASN A 142 15.06 -3.70 -14.22
CA ASN A 142 15.46 -3.15 -15.50
C ASN A 142 16.81 -3.67 -16.01
N GLN A 143 17.67 -4.15 -15.13
CA GLN A 143 18.95 -4.77 -15.52
C GLN A 143 18.77 -6.24 -15.91
N GLU A 144 18.03 -7.00 -15.09
CA GLU A 144 17.79 -8.43 -15.30
C GLU A 144 16.96 -8.68 -16.56
N PHE A 145 15.90 -7.92 -16.73
CA PHE A 145 14.96 -8.09 -17.85
C PHE A 145 15.16 -7.06 -18.96
N PHE A 146 16.39 -6.55 -19.11
CA PHE A 146 16.70 -5.56 -20.14
C PHE A 146 16.36 -6.07 -21.56
N GLN A 147 15.47 -5.38 -22.24
CA GLN A 147 14.96 -5.72 -23.58
C GLN A 147 14.39 -7.16 -23.67
N GLN A 148 13.69 -7.58 -22.63
CA GLN A 148 13.05 -8.90 -22.56
C GLN A 148 11.54 -8.79 -22.44
N THR A 149 10.89 -9.88 -22.86
CA THR A 149 9.46 -10.12 -22.67
C THR A 149 9.29 -11.03 -21.46
N VAL A 150 8.48 -10.64 -20.47
CA VAL A 150 8.34 -11.33 -19.19
C VAL A 150 6.89 -11.39 -18.74
N GLY A 151 6.55 -12.43 -17.97
CA GLY A 151 5.27 -12.57 -17.28
C GLY A 151 5.34 -12.13 -15.83
N THR A 152 4.19 -12.03 -15.18
CA THR A 152 4.06 -11.67 -13.76
C THR A 152 4.89 -12.57 -12.85
N GLU A 153 4.93 -13.90 -13.10
CA GLU A 153 5.67 -14.85 -12.27
C GLU A 153 7.16 -14.47 -12.18
N ALA A 154 7.80 -14.21 -13.32
CA ALA A 154 9.21 -13.82 -13.34
C ALA A 154 9.50 -12.52 -12.57
N ILE A 155 8.62 -11.53 -12.67
CA ILE A 155 8.73 -10.26 -11.93
C ILE A 155 8.61 -10.51 -10.43
N VAL A 156 7.60 -11.29 -10.02
CA VAL A 156 7.32 -11.59 -8.60
C VAL A 156 8.42 -12.42 -7.98
N ASP A 157 8.93 -13.43 -8.70
CA ASP A 157 10.05 -14.29 -8.25
C ASP A 157 11.32 -13.47 -8.05
N TYR A 158 11.65 -12.61 -9.01
CA TYR A 158 12.80 -11.72 -8.91
C TYR A 158 12.69 -10.76 -7.72
N MET A 159 11.51 -10.15 -7.53
CA MET A 159 11.28 -9.29 -6.35
C MET A 159 11.44 -10.10 -5.06
N SER A 160 10.87 -11.31 -4.98
CA SER A 160 10.95 -12.19 -3.81
C SER A 160 12.38 -12.53 -3.44
N GLU A 161 13.21 -12.87 -4.45
CA GLU A 161 14.63 -13.16 -4.24
C GLU A 161 15.38 -11.97 -3.62
N LEU A 162 15.17 -10.77 -4.16
CA LEU A 162 15.87 -9.57 -3.66
C LEU A 162 15.40 -9.13 -2.28
N VAL A 163 14.10 -9.18 -2.01
CA VAL A 163 13.57 -8.71 -0.71
C VAL A 163 13.67 -9.76 0.39
N GLY A 164 13.95 -11.03 0.04
CA GLY A 164 14.17 -12.11 1.00
C GLY A 164 12.89 -12.70 1.61
N PHE A 165 11.72 -12.43 1.04
CA PHE A 165 10.45 -13.07 1.40
C PHE A 165 9.57 -13.28 0.17
N ASP A 166 8.60 -14.21 0.26
CA ASP A 166 7.67 -14.52 -0.83
C ASP A 166 6.66 -13.38 -1.06
N VAL A 167 6.77 -12.73 -2.21
CA VAL A 167 5.88 -11.64 -2.65
C VAL A 167 4.59 -12.17 -3.31
N ALA A 168 4.57 -13.45 -3.72
CA ALA A 168 3.45 -14.00 -4.48
C ALA A 168 2.09 -13.92 -3.78
N PRO A 169 1.95 -14.15 -2.45
CA PRO A 169 0.67 -13.98 -1.76
C PRO A 169 0.14 -12.55 -1.82
N LEU A 170 1.03 -11.55 -1.73
CA LEU A 170 0.66 -10.13 -1.86
C LEU A 170 0.25 -9.81 -3.29
N ALA A 171 1.07 -10.20 -4.27
CA ALA A 171 0.78 -9.99 -5.69
C ALA A 171 -0.57 -10.62 -6.07
N LYS A 172 -0.83 -11.86 -5.65
CA LYS A 172 -2.10 -12.55 -5.87
C LYS A 172 -3.27 -11.77 -5.30
N GLN A 173 -3.16 -11.27 -4.08
CA GLN A 173 -4.24 -10.52 -3.41
C GLN A 173 -4.53 -9.19 -4.09
N TYR A 174 -3.50 -8.44 -4.50
CA TYR A 174 -3.70 -7.12 -5.09
C TYR A 174 -3.98 -7.14 -6.59
N LEU A 175 -3.48 -8.15 -7.31
CA LEU A 175 -3.55 -8.18 -8.78
C LEU A 175 -4.60 -9.17 -9.32
N MET A 176 -4.87 -10.28 -8.60
CA MET A 176 -5.78 -11.33 -9.06
C MET A 176 -7.09 -11.43 -8.26
N ASP A 177 -7.19 -10.76 -7.12
CA ASP A 177 -8.41 -10.70 -6.29
C ASP A 177 -8.99 -9.28 -6.33
N THR A 178 -10.31 -9.14 -6.31
CA THR A 178 -10.98 -7.82 -6.24
C THR A 178 -11.08 -7.29 -4.82
N ARG A 179 -11.00 -8.16 -3.81
CA ARG A 179 -11.08 -7.78 -2.41
C ARG A 179 -9.81 -7.06 -1.95
N LEU A 180 -9.97 -6.10 -1.06
CA LEU A 180 -8.84 -5.54 -0.31
C LEU A 180 -8.63 -6.33 0.98
N PRO A 181 -7.38 -6.52 1.42
CA PRO A 181 -7.12 -6.99 2.77
C PRO A 181 -7.79 -6.08 3.80
N VAL A 182 -8.49 -6.65 4.76
CA VAL A 182 -9.07 -5.91 5.88
C VAL A 182 -8.37 -6.34 7.16
N LEU A 183 -7.77 -5.37 7.87
CA LEU A 183 -7.28 -5.60 9.22
C LEU A 183 -8.45 -5.50 10.19
N GLU A 184 -8.84 -6.65 10.75
CA GLU A 184 -9.76 -6.72 11.88
C GLU A 184 -8.96 -6.62 13.16
N TYR A 185 -9.36 -5.73 14.06
CA TYR A 185 -8.67 -5.56 15.34
C TYR A 185 -9.66 -5.21 16.46
N GLY A 186 -9.25 -5.43 17.69
CA GLY A 186 -10.01 -5.04 18.87
C GLY A 186 -9.12 -5.03 20.10
N PHE A 187 -9.53 -4.28 21.11
CA PHE A 187 -8.81 -4.16 22.38
C PHE A 187 -9.60 -4.81 23.50
N ARG A 188 -8.92 -5.62 24.31
CA ARG A 188 -9.49 -6.24 25.48
C ARG A 188 -8.41 -6.51 26.52
N ASP A 189 -8.64 -6.11 27.76
CA ASP A 189 -7.78 -6.41 28.93
C ASP A 189 -6.30 -6.06 28.68
N GLY A 190 -6.03 -4.91 28.03
CA GLY A 190 -4.67 -4.47 27.70
C GLY A 190 -4.04 -5.18 26.51
N GLN A 191 -4.77 -6.06 25.83
CA GLN A 191 -4.32 -6.76 24.64
C GLN A 191 -4.94 -6.19 23.36
N LEU A 192 -4.12 -6.05 22.33
CA LEU A 192 -4.55 -5.83 20.96
C LEU A 192 -4.70 -7.21 20.30
N ARG A 193 -5.93 -7.53 19.87
CA ARG A 193 -6.21 -8.69 19.03
C ARG A 193 -6.35 -8.24 17.59
N TYR A 194 -5.74 -8.97 16.66
CA TYR A 194 -5.75 -8.57 15.25
C TYR A 194 -5.61 -9.77 14.32
N ARG A 195 -6.15 -9.63 13.10
CA ARG A 195 -5.98 -10.57 11.99
C ARG A 195 -6.28 -9.90 10.66
N TYR A 196 -5.92 -10.55 9.55
CA TYR A 196 -6.50 -10.23 8.24
C TYR A 196 -7.76 -11.02 7.95
N SER A 197 -8.73 -10.35 7.32
CA SER A 197 -9.88 -10.95 6.66
C SER A 197 -9.98 -10.47 5.21
N GLN A 198 -10.87 -11.07 4.43
CA GLN A 198 -11.05 -10.84 2.99
C GLN A 198 -9.79 -11.11 2.16
N VAL A 199 -8.97 -12.04 2.57
CA VAL A 199 -7.71 -12.41 1.94
C VAL A 199 -7.64 -13.90 1.64
N GLY A 200 -6.66 -14.31 0.81
CA GLY A 200 -6.32 -15.71 0.60
C GLY A 200 -5.80 -16.38 1.89
N VAL A 201 -5.89 -17.71 1.98
CA VAL A 201 -5.54 -18.46 3.19
C VAL A 201 -4.09 -18.31 3.64
N ASP A 202 -3.19 -18.11 2.69
CA ASP A 202 -1.74 -17.97 2.93
C ASP A 202 -1.29 -16.51 2.98
N PHE A 203 -2.24 -15.57 2.98
CA PHE A 203 -1.92 -14.15 3.01
C PHE A 203 -1.34 -13.74 4.37
N THR A 204 -0.19 -13.12 4.32
CA THR A 204 0.42 -12.39 5.44
C THR A 204 1.06 -11.14 4.88
N MET A 205 1.00 -10.06 5.63
CA MET A 205 1.62 -8.80 5.26
C MET A 205 1.98 -8.03 6.52
N PRO A 206 3.27 -7.95 6.86
CA PRO A 206 3.71 -7.12 7.98
C PRO A 206 3.32 -5.66 7.76
N MET A 207 2.92 -4.97 8.83
CA MET A 207 2.56 -3.56 8.74
C MET A 207 2.94 -2.77 9.98
N ASP A 208 3.37 -1.54 9.77
CA ASP A 208 3.68 -0.62 10.86
C ASP A 208 2.41 0.10 11.32
N VAL A 209 2.21 0.12 12.61
CA VAL A 209 1.07 0.75 13.25
C VAL A 209 1.49 1.56 14.46
N LYS A 210 0.66 2.52 14.85
CA LYS A 210 0.76 3.21 16.14
C LYS A 210 -0.35 2.73 17.03
N VAL A 211 0.02 2.13 18.15
CA VAL A 211 -0.90 1.68 19.19
C VAL A 211 -0.78 2.61 20.38
N GLY A 212 -1.89 3.06 20.92
CA GLY A 212 -1.84 3.95 22.07
C GLY A 212 -3.20 4.42 22.55
N ILE A 213 -3.17 5.48 23.35
CA ILE A 213 -4.35 6.10 23.96
C ILE A 213 -4.74 7.34 23.19
N SER A 214 -6.04 7.48 22.88
CA SER A 214 -6.57 8.71 22.30
C SER A 214 -7.04 9.69 23.38
N GLY A 215 -6.83 10.99 23.10
CA GLY A 215 -7.41 12.07 23.88
C GLY A 215 -8.90 12.30 23.58
N PRO A 216 -9.51 13.29 24.22
CA PRO A 216 -10.92 13.66 24.01
C PRO A 216 -11.26 14.08 22.58
N SER A 217 -10.30 14.59 21.81
CA SER A 217 -10.41 14.78 20.37
C SER A 217 -9.91 13.50 19.70
N GLU A 218 -10.78 12.74 19.08
CA GLU A 218 -10.57 11.39 18.55
C GLU A 218 -9.40 11.23 17.55
N HIS A 219 -8.67 12.28 17.25
CA HIS A 219 -7.66 12.27 16.17
C HIS A 219 -6.21 12.23 16.65
N GLU A 220 -5.94 12.43 17.92
CA GLU A 220 -4.57 12.49 18.45
C GLU A 220 -4.30 11.38 19.46
N LEU A 221 -3.22 10.64 19.25
CA LEU A 221 -2.71 9.69 20.24
C LEU A 221 -1.92 10.47 21.30
N LEU A 222 -2.39 10.48 22.55
CA LEU A 222 -1.70 11.14 23.67
C LEU A 222 -0.42 10.40 24.08
N VAL A 223 -0.49 9.08 24.09
CA VAL A 223 0.64 8.17 24.29
C VAL A 223 0.58 7.15 23.18
N SER A 224 1.67 6.91 22.47
CA SER A 224 1.71 5.95 21.39
C SER A 224 3.04 5.19 21.34
N LEU A 225 2.92 3.95 20.92
CA LEU A 225 4.03 3.08 20.57
C LEU A 225 3.93 2.77 19.07
N GLU A 226 5.01 2.98 18.35
CA GLU A 226 5.16 2.45 17.00
C GLU A 226 5.55 0.98 17.10
N THR A 227 4.83 0.12 16.43
CA THR A 227 5.09 -1.31 16.42
C THR A 227 4.80 -1.90 15.04
N ARG A 228 5.48 -2.98 14.72
CA ARG A 228 5.22 -3.76 13.52
C ARG A 228 4.36 -4.96 13.87
N LEU A 229 3.19 -5.04 13.25
CA LEU A 229 2.33 -6.21 13.34
C LEU A 229 2.69 -7.19 12.23
N GLU A 230 2.49 -8.48 12.50
CA GLU A 230 2.65 -9.59 11.56
C GLU A 230 1.31 -10.32 11.37
N PRO A 231 0.25 -9.65 10.87
CA PRO A 231 -1.07 -10.25 10.83
C PRO A 231 -1.14 -11.40 9.83
N THR A 232 -1.88 -12.42 10.22
CA THR A 232 -2.26 -13.56 9.37
C THR A 232 -3.78 -13.65 9.31
N THR A 233 -4.31 -14.70 8.70
CA THR A 233 -5.75 -15.00 8.70
C THR A 233 -6.28 -15.49 10.05
N ARG A 234 -5.42 -15.77 11.01
CA ARG A 234 -5.78 -16.21 12.36
C ARG A 234 -5.65 -15.06 13.34
N TRP A 235 -6.50 -15.06 14.37
CA TRP A 235 -6.38 -14.11 15.48
C TRP A 235 -5.03 -14.24 16.19
N GLN A 236 -4.39 -13.10 16.36
CA GLN A 236 -3.13 -12.92 17.08
C GLN A 236 -3.36 -11.90 18.19
N GLU A 237 -2.52 -11.94 19.21
CA GLU A 237 -2.62 -11.09 20.39
C GLU A 237 -1.26 -10.42 20.64
N LEU A 238 -1.31 -9.13 20.97
CA LEU A 238 -0.15 -8.35 21.38
C LEU A 238 -0.48 -7.69 22.71
N ASP A 239 0.32 -7.95 23.71
CA ASP A 239 0.21 -7.29 25.02
C ASP A 239 0.78 -5.88 24.94
N ILE A 240 -0.12 -4.90 24.88
CA ILE A 240 0.25 -3.48 24.77
C ILE A 240 0.44 -2.83 26.14
N ALA A 241 -0.10 -3.42 27.21
CA ALA A 241 0.11 -2.92 28.56
C ALA A 241 1.57 -3.04 28.99
N GLU A 242 2.27 -4.10 28.53
CA GLU A 242 3.71 -4.27 28.75
C GLU A 242 4.55 -3.31 27.89
N LEU A 243 4.05 -2.94 26.70
CA LEU A 243 4.79 -2.11 25.75
C LEU A 243 4.72 -0.62 26.08
N ILE A 244 3.61 -0.14 26.65
CA ILE A 244 3.46 1.26 27.07
C ILE A 244 3.58 1.34 28.59
N PRO A 245 4.74 1.76 29.13
CA PRO A 245 4.97 1.78 30.58
C PRO A 245 3.95 2.66 31.31
N LEU A 246 3.38 2.18 32.41
CA LEU A 246 2.41 2.89 33.25
C LEU A 246 2.87 4.30 33.66
N LYS A 247 4.19 4.50 33.83
CA LYS A 247 4.76 5.83 34.12
C LYS A 247 4.49 6.89 33.05
N GLU A 248 4.28 6.47 31.80
CA GLU A 248 3.95 7.42 30.71
C GLU A 248 2.52 7.93 30.86
N PHE A 249 1.61 7.12 31.39
CA PHE A 249 0.23 7.53 31.67
C PHE A 249 0.14 8.58 32.79
N ALA A 250 1.01 8.48 33.81
CA ALA A 250 1.06 9.45 34.90
C ALA A 250 1.45 10.86 34.43
N ARG A 251 2.22 10.99 33.35
CA ARG A 251 2.59 12.29 32.77
C ARG A 251 1.40 13.08 32.23
N PHE A 252 0.30 12.40 31.89
CA PHE A 252 -0.91 13.01 31.34
C PHE A 252 -2.02 13.23 32.40
N GLY A 253 -1.67 13.10 33.69
CA GLY A 253 -2.63 13.33 34.78
C GLY A 253 -3.62 12.18 34.97
N LEU A 254 -3.40 11.04 34.35
CA LEU A 254 -4.14 9.81 34.57
C LEU A 254 -3.60 9.17 35.86
N LEU A 255 -4.24 9.45 37.00
CA LEU A 255 -3.88 8.91 38.30
C LEU A 255 -4.27 7.42 38.34
N VAL A 256 -3.28 6.56 38.30
CA VAL A 256 -3.45 5.11 38.47
C VAL A 256 -3.49 4.81 39.95
N ASN A 257 -4.68 4.64 40.52
CA ASN A 257 -4.81 4.20 41.91
C ASN A 257 -4.92 2.67 42.07
N ASP A 258 -5.31 1.97 41.02
CA ASP A 258 -5.38 0.50 40.95
C ASP A 258 -5.30 0.04 39.50
N GLU A 259 -4.52 -0.99 39.20
CA GLU A 259 -4.30 -1.52 37.83
C GLU A 259 -5.59 -2.04 37.20
N SER A 260 -6.52 -2.59 37.98
CA SER A 260 -7.74 -3.23 37.46
C SER A 260 -8.79 -2.23 37.02
N ASP A 261 -8.94 -1.08 37.72
CA ASP A 261 -9.93 -0.04 37.37
C ASP A 261 -9.42 0.87 36.25
N PHE A 262 -8.12 0.98 36.10
CA PHE A 262 -7.46 1.84 35.13
C PHE A 262 -7.66 1.39 33.68
N LEU A 263 -7.56 0.08 33.43
CA LEU A 263 -7.70 -0.48 32.09
C LEU A 263 -9.13 -0.41 31.52
N ALA A 264 -10.14 -0.23 32.38
CA ALA A 264 -11.54 -0.17 31.98
C ALA A 264 -11.94 1.17 31.34
N ASP A 265 -11.26 2.28 31.72
CA ASP A 265 -11.61 3.64 31.27
C ASP A 265 -10.67 4.18 30.18
N ILE A 266 -9.70 3.38 29.71
CA ILE A 266 -8.76 3.78 28.66
C ILE A 266 -9.35 3.51 27.27
N HIS A 267 -9.37 4.54 26.44
CA HIS A 267 -9.67 4.41 25.02
C HIS A 267 -8.40 4.09 24.25
N TRP A 268 -8.20 2.81 23.98
CA TRP A 268 -7.14 2.34 23.12
C TRP A 268 -7.43 2.65 21.65
N LYS A 269 -6.42 2.98 20.91
CA LYS A 269 -6.54 3.30 19.49
C LYS A 269 -5.43 2.67 18.67
N LEU A 270 -5.80 2.18 17.51
CA LEU A 270 -4.86 1.73 16.49
C LEU A 270 -4.87 2.73 15.34
N LYS A 271 -3.69 3.21 14.96
CA LYS A 271 -3.49 4.00 13.75
C LYS A 271 -2.61 3.21 12.79
N ILE A 272 -3.14 2.91 11.62
CA ILE A 272 -2.41 2.25 10.56
C ILE A 272 -1.60 3.30 9.80
N GLU A 273 -0.34 3.01 9.50
CA GLU A 273 0.46 3.86 8.65
C GLU A 273 -0.13 3.92 7.23
N THR A 274 -0.12 5.12 6.66
CA THR A 274 -0.84 5.42 5.42
C THR A 274 -0.23 4.81 4.16
N ASN A 275 0.95 4.19 4.30
CA ASN A 275 1.66 3.52 3.20
C ASN A 275 1.02 2.19 2.80
N PHE A 276 0.23 1.58 3.71
CA PHE A 276 -0.45 0.32 3.45
C PHE A 276 -1.83 0.57 2.83
N TYR A 277 -2.12 -0.13 1.74
CA TYR A 277 -3.43 -0.09 1.08
C TYR A 277 -4.31 -1.23 1.60
N VAL A 278 -4.91 -1.00 2.74
CA VAL A 278 -5.80 -1.96 3.43
C VAL A 278 -7.07 -1.27 3.92
N GLY A 279 -8.13 -2.03 4.05
CA GLY A 279 -9.28 -1.66 4.87
C GLY A 279 -9.01 -1.97 6.34
N SER A 280 -9.68 -1.28 7.24
CA SER A 280 -9.64 -1.57 8.66
C SER A 280 -11.03 -1.59 9.26
N LEU A 281 -11.27 -2.53 10.18
CA LEU A 281 -12.50 -2.67 10.93
C LEU A 281 -12.17 -2.90 12.40
N GLU A 282 -12.61 -1.97 13.26
CA GLU A 282 -12.55 -2.14 14.70
C GLU A 282 -13.72 -3.00 15.16
N MET A 283 -13.43 -4.07 15.88
CA MET A 283 -14.45 -4.96 16.44
C MET A 283 -14.64 -4.66 17.93
N ASN A 284 -15.84 -4.30 18.30
CA ASN A 284 -16.20 -4.11 19.71
C ASN A 284 -16.02 -5.44 20.49
N PRO A 285 -15.45 -5.40 21.71
CA PRO A 285 -15.16 -6.60 22.51
C PRO A 285 -16.35 -7.51 22.82
N GLY A 286 -17.59 -7.06 22.55
CA GLY A 286 -18.84 -7.79 22.78
C GLY A 286 -19.48 -8.39 21.53
N GLU A 287 -19.08 -8.02 20.34
CA GLU A 287 -19.60 -8.61 19.11
C GLU A 287 -18.81 -9.87 18.76
N ARG A 288 -19.38 -11.03 19.05
CA ARG A 288 -18.89 -12.29 18.50
C ARG A 288 -19.14 -12.23 17.00
N GLY A 289 -18.07 -12.12 16.22
CA GLY A 289 -18.15 -12.40 14.80
C GLY A 289 -18.81 -13.76 14.63
N VAL A 290 -19.83 -13.80 13.81
CA VAL A 290 -20.48 -15.04 13.40
C VAL A 290 -19.40 -15.91 12.77
N GLU A 291 -19.19 -17.11 13.31
CA GLU A 291 -18.32 -18.16 12.77
C GLU A 291 -18.68 -18.54 11.34
#